data_830ff890762eb8f4dc3bca10371a891a
#
_entry.id   830ff890762eb8f4dc3bca10371a891a
#
_cell.length_a   1.000
_cell.length_b   1.000
_cell.length_c   1.000
_cell.angle_alpha   90.00
_cell.angle_beta   90.00
_cell.angle_gamma   90.00
#
_symmetry.space_group_name_H-M   'P 1'
#
loop_
_entity.id
_entity.type
_entity.pdbx_description
1 polymer ?
#
loop_
_entity_poly.entity_id
_entity_poly.type
_entity_poly.pdbx_seq_one_letter_code
_entity_poly.pdbx_strand_id
1 'polypeptide(L)'
;MALKDYRFDGSRKLELDKIPTNSKEDKADKEKILKKTEENLEKMQELQDRLYADGREGLIIVLQAMDAAGKDSTIKHVMGGFNPQGVEVHSFKTPSAEELAHDFLWRLNKCIPRRGTIAIFNRSYYEDVLVVQVHEMNKGYHIAKRVIGQPTEEFFKKRYRHIRNYEEYLYENGYRIVKLFLNVSKEKQKERFLERLDTPSKNWKFSSSDLKERALWEEYQKVYEKTVNETATKENPWYVLPADQKWYTRYLASEAIVTVLEEIDPQYPEMPEGEKEKLEEYREVLINEKTPE
;
A
#
# COMPACT_ATOMS: atom_id res chain seq x y z
N MET A 1 -1.00 8.57 20.17
CA MET A 1 -2.09 7.87 19.48
C MET A 1 -1.65 6.44 19.17
N ALA A 2 -2.59 5.50 19.04
CA ALA A 2 -2.33 4.14 18.58
C ALA A 2 -2.67 4.05 17.08
N LEU A 3 -2.22 3.00 16.39
CA LEU A 3 -2.53 2.78 14.97
C LEU A 3 -4.03 2.92 14.65
N LYS A 4 -4.92 2.49 15.57
CA LYS A 4 -6.38 2.62 15.44
C LYS A 4 -6.87 4.04 15.21
N ASP A 5 -6.15 5.05 15.70
CA ASP A 5 -6.53 6.46 15.55
C ASP A 5 -6.30 6.96 14.12
N TYR A 6 -5.44 6.26 13.36
CA TYR A 6 -5.13 6.49 11.95
C TYR A 6 -5.90 5.58 10.99
N ARG A 7 -6.69 4.62 11.51
CA ARG A 7 -7.49 3.66 10.72
C ARG A 7 -8.88 4.23 10.44
N PHE A 8 -9.27 4.22 9.19
CA PHE A 8 -10.58 4.63 8.69
C PHE A 8 -11.21 3.45 7.93
N ASP A 9 -12.32 2.97 8.43
CA ASP A 9 -13.03 1.77 7.94
C ASP A 9 -14.49 2.05 7.55
N GLY A 10 -14.83 3.32 7.35
CA GLY A 10 -16.19 3.76 7.04
C GLY A 10 -17.08 4.01 8.27
N SER A 11 -16.69 3.58 9.48
CA SER A 11 -17.46 3.82 10.72
C SER A 11 -17.39 5.28 11.17
N ARG A 12 -16.35 6.00 10.79
CA ARG A 12 -16.18 7.44 11.02
C ARG A 12 -15.68 8.13 9.76
N LYS A 13 -16.01 9.41 9.61
CA LYS A 13 -15.49 10.24 8.52
C LYS A 13 -14.08 10.73 8.82
N LEU A 14 -13.26 10.75 7.78
CA LEU A 14 -11.98 11.46 7.79
C LEU A 14 -12.26 12.96 7.62
N GLU A 15 -11.65 13.77 8.48
CA GLU A 15 -11.44 15.20 8.31
C GLU A 15 -9.91 15.38 8.27
N LEU A 16 -9.37 15.52 7.06
CA LEU A 16 -7.93 15.36 6.82
C LEU A 16 -7.10 16.45 7.50
N ASP A 17 -7.65 17.65 7.64
CA ASP A 17 -7.07 18.79 8.35
C ASP A 17 -6.91 18.55 9.88
N LYS A 18 -7.68 17.60 10.45
CA LYS A 18 -7.58 17.20 11.86
C LYS A 18 -6.60 16.06 12.09
N ILE A 19 -6.06 15.45 11.03
CA ILE A 19 -5.10 14.36 11.16
C ILE A 19 -3.68 14.93 11.22
N PRO A 20 -2.91 14.64 12.28
CA PRO A 20 -1.55 15.15 12.38
C PRO A 20 -0.66 14.58 11.25
N THR A 21 0.27 15.41 10.79
CA THR A 21 1.28 15.01 9.81
C THR A 21 2.59 14.53 10.44
N ASN A 22 2.69 14.62 11.78
CA ASN A 22 3.89 14.31 12.56
C ASN A 22 3.56 13.63 13.89
N SER A 23 4.59 13.22 14.66
CA SER A 23 4.46 12.47 15.92
C SER A 23 4.33 13.35 17.18
N LYS A 24 4.21 14.69 17.06
CA LYS A 24 4.25 15.59 18.23
C LYS A 24 3.08 15.34 19.18
N GLU A 25 1.89 15.15 18.64
CA GLU A 25 0.68 14.91 19.46
C GLU A 25 0.75 13.54 20.16
N ASP A 26 1.41 12.57 19.54
CA ASP A 26 1.60 11.22 20.11
C ASP A 26 2.65 11.17 21.21
N LYS A 27 3.44 12.24 21.39
CA LYS A 27 4.59 12.28 22.30
C LYS A 27 5.51 11.06 22.11
N ALA A 28 5.69 10.64 20.86
CA ALA A 28 6.38 9.41 20.51
C ALA A 28 7.87 9.48 20.86
N ASP A 29 8.33 8.53 21.65
CA ASP A 29 9.74 8.31 21.96
C ASP A 29 10.41 7.63 20.75
N LYS A 30 11.32 8.35 20.09
CA LYS A 30 11.95 7.89 18.86
C LYS A 30 12.72 6.58 19.03
N GLU A 31 13.45 6.40 20.13
CA GLU A 31 14.26 5.20 20.36
C GLU A 31 13.39 3.97 20.54
N LYS A 32 12.34 4.09 21.36
CA LYS A 32 11.36 3.02 21.54
C LYS A 32 10.63 2.66 20.26
N ILE A 33 10.29 3.67 19.44
CA ILE A 33 9.61 3.46 18.17
C ILE A 33 10.53 2.79 17.14
N LEU A 34 11.81 3.14 17.10
CA LEU A 34 12.77 2.46 16.21
C LEU A 34 12.89 0.98 16.57
N LYS A 35 13.02 0.66 17.88
CA LYS A 35 13.06 -0.74 18.35
C LYS A 35 11.80 -1.50 17.96
N LYS A 36 10.60 -0.92 18.17
CA LYS A 36 9.35 -1.52 17.73
C LYS A 36 9.27 -1.73 16.22
N THR A 37 9.86 -0.81 15.45
CA THR A 37 9.92 -0.98 14.00
C THR A 37 10.77 -2.21 13.62
N GLU A 38 11.89 -2.43 14.28
CA GLU A 38 12.74 -3.62 14.09
C GLU A 38 11.96 -4.90 14.45
N GLU A 39 11.32 -4.93 15.61
CA GLU A 39 10.45 -6.04 16.06
C GLU A 39 9.34 -6.33 15.02
N ASN A 40 8.71 -5.28 14.48
CA ASN A 40 7.70 -5.44 13.44
C ASN A 40 8.27 -6.00 12.13
N LEU A 41 9.47 -5.59 11.73
CA LEU A 41 10.10 -6.09 10.51
C LEU A 41 10.43 -7.59 10.63
N GLU A 42 10.96 -8.03 11.78
CA GLU A 42 11.19 -9.45 12.07
C GLU A 42 9.88 -10.25 12.00
N LYS A 43 8.85 -9.73 12.64
CA LYS A 43 7.51 -10.37 12.63
C LYS A 43 6.89 -10.43 11.24
N MET A 44 7.07 -9.38 10.43
CA MET A 44 6.62 -9.37 9.03
C MET A 44 7.30 -10.46 8.21
N GLN A 45 8.59 -10.73 8.43
CA GLN A 45 9.31 -11.81 7.75
C GLN A 45 8.74 -13.18 8.13
N GLU A 46 8.54 -13.43 9.42
CA GLU A 46 7.97 -14.68 9.92
C GLU A 46 6.56 -14.93 9.37
N LEU A 47 5.70 -13.91 9.42
CA LEU A 47 4.33 -14.01 8.93
C LEU A 47 4.27 -14.16 7.40
N GLN A 48 5.20 -13.54 6.66
CA GLN A 48 5.30 -13.73 5.21
C GLN A 48 5.72 -15.16 4.85
N ASP A 49 6.66 -15.76 5.58
CA ASP A 49 7.09 -17.13 5.36
C ASP A 49 5.94 -18.11 5.56
N ARG A 50 5.17 -17.92 6.64
CA ARG A 50 3.94 -18.66 6.87
C ARG A 50 2.91 -18.44 5.77
N LEU A 51 2.70 -17.17 5.34
CA LEU A 51 1.76 -16.85 4.25
C LEU A 51 2.12 -17.55 2.94
N TYR A 52 3.43 -17.58 2.65
CA TYR A 52 3.95 -18.25 1.45
C TYR A 52 3.71 -19.76 1.49
N ALA A 53 3.93 -20.39 2.65
CA ALA A 53 3.73 -21.81 2.85
C ALA A 53 2.23 -22.19 2.89
N ASP A 54 1.39 -21.34 3.49
CA ASP A 54 -0.06 -21.53 3.61
C ASP A 54 -0.77 -21.48 2.25
N GLY A 55 -0.47 -20.44 1.46
CA GLY A 55 -1.01 -20.30 0.12
C GLY A 55 -2.52 -20.04 0.00
N ARG A 56 -3.24 -19.78 1.10
CA ARG A 56 -4.71 -19.58 1.09
C ARG A 56 -5.11 -18.14 0.77
N GLU A 57 -4.38 -17.14 1.26
CA GLU A 57 -4.66 -15.72 1.02
C GLU A 57 -3.48 -15.01 0.34
N GLY A 58 -3.76 -13.92 -0.40
CA GLY A 58 -2.78 -13.00 -0.94
C GLY A 58 -2.89 -11.63 -0.27
N LEU A 59 -1.80 -10.88 -0.21
CA LEU A 59 -1.79 -9.54 0.38
C LEU A 59 -1.44 -8.48 -0.67
N ILE A 60 -2.24 -7.41 -0.74
CA ILE A 60 -1.99 -6.25 -1.58
C ILE A 60 -1.75 -5.04 -0.67
N ILE A 61 -0.59 -4.39 -0.81
CA ILE A 61 -0.23 -3.19 -0.03
C ILE A 61 -0.25 -1.99 -0.99
N VAL A 62 -1.23 -1.12 -0.82
CA VAL A 62 -1.40 0.09 -1.63
C VAL A 62 -0.76 1.28 -0.92
N LEU A 63 0.16 1.99 -1.59
CA LEU A 63 0.75 3.23 -1.10
C LEU A 63 0.29 4.41 -1.96
N GLN A 64 -0.44 5.32 -1.35
CA GLN A 64 -0.86 6.59 -1.94
C GLN A 64 -0.31 7.78 -1.15
N ALA A 65 0.09 8.81 -1.83
CA ALA A 65 0.55 10.06 -1.22
C ALA A 65 0.81 11.13 -2.28
N MET A 66 0.83 12.38 -1.83
CA MET A 66 1.42 13.50 -2.59
C MET A 66 2.90 13.23 -2.91
N ASP A 67 3.43 13.95 -3.89
CA ASP A 67 4.85 13.82 -4.24
C ASP A 67 5.75 14.21 -3.06
N ALA A 68 6.93 13.61 -3.02
CA ALA A 68 7.89 13.73 -1.92
C ALA A 68 7.40 13.28 -0.52
N ALA A 69 6.19 12.72 -0.36
CA ALA A 69 5.71 12.22 0.93
C ALA A 69 6.52 11.04 1.49
N GLY A 70 7.19 10.26 0.63
CA GLY A 70 8.12 9.21 1.07
C GLY A 70 7.73 7.79 0.68
N LYS A 71 6.85 7.58 -0.31
CA LYS A 71 6.44 6.26 -0.82
C LYS A 71 7.63 5.31 -1.05
N ASP A 72 8.58 5.70 -1.90
CA ASP A 72 9.76 4.85 -2.21
C ASP A 72 10.61 4.54 -0.96
N SER A 73 10.69 5.51 -0.04
CA SER A 73 11.42 5.32 1.22
C SER A 73 10.71 4.33 2.13
N THR A 74 9.38 4.34 2.17
CA THR A 74 8.59 3.38 2.94
C THR A 74 8.73 1.99 2.35
N ILE A 75 8.62 1.85 1.02
CA ILE A 75 8.85 0.57 0.34
C ILE A 75 10.25 0.03 0.67
N LYS A 76 11.29 0.85 0.50
CA LYS A 76 12.68 0.42 0.75
C LYS A 76 12.92 -0.07 2.18
N HIS A 77 12.38 0.63 3.18
CA HIS A 77 12.74 0.41 4.59
C HIS A 77 11.74 -0.42 5.39
N VAL A 78 10.51 -0.54 4.95
CA VAL A 78 9.49 -1.38 5.60
C VAL A 78 9.36 -2.70 4.86
N MET A 79 9.25 -2.65 3.54
CA MET A 79 8.97 -3.82 2.73
C MET A 79 10.24 -4.50 2.21
N GLY A 80 11.40 -3.84 2.32
CA GLY A 80 12.72 -4.43 1.97
C GLY A 80 13.16 -5.58 2.89
N GLY A 81 12.47 -5.79 4.01
CA GLY A 81 12.68 -6.93 4.90
C GLY A 81 12.00 -8.23 4.43
N PHE A 82 11.04 -8.15 3.52
CA PHE A 82 10.37 -9.34 2.99
C PHE A 82 11.30 -10.19 2.11
N ASN A 83 11.09 -11.51 2.13
CA ASN A 83 11.73 -12.41 1.18
C ASN A 83 11.26 -12.09 -0.25
N PRO A 84 12.18 -11.75 -1.17
CA PRO A 84 11.82 -11.34 -2.52
C PRO A 84 11.12 -12.43 -3.35
N GLN A 85 11.23 -13.70 -3.00
CA GLN A 85 10.51 -14.78 -3.69
C GLN A 85 8.98 -14.69 -3.55
N GLY A 86 8.51 -14.05 -2.48
CA GLY A 86 7.08 -13.92 -2.18
C GLY A 86 6.55 -12.49 -2.35
N VAL A 87 7.30 -11.58 -2.98
CA VAL A 87 6.91 -10.15 -3.07
C VAL A 87 7.16 -9.59 -4.46
N GLU A 88 6.19 -8.85 -4.98
CA GLU A 88 6.32 -8.08 -6.22
C GLU A 88 6.00 -6.61 -5.99
N VAL A 89 6.78 -5.70 -6.60
CA VAL A 89 6.55 -4.25 -6.52
C VAL A 89 6.11 -3.72 -7.88
N HIS A 90 4.90 -3.18 -7.93
CA HIS A 90 4.34 -2.57 -9.13
C HIS A 90 4.25 -1.05 -8.97
N SER A 91 4.82 -0.30 -9.91
CA SER A 91 4.77 1.16 -9.93
C SER A 91 3.79 1.65 -10.99
N PHE A 92 2.64 2.15 -10.56
CA PHE A 92 1.61 2.66 -11.47
C PHE A 92 1.92 4.12 -11.85
N LYS A 93 2.55 4.29 -13.00
CA LYS A 93 2.81 5.60 -13.62
C LYS A 93 1.63 5.99 -14.53
N THR A 94 1.81 7.09 -15.27
CA THR A 94 0.86 7.48 -16.33
C THR A 94 0.52 6.27 -17.21
N PRO A 95 -0.78 5.99 -17.45
CA PRO A 95 -1.18 4.86 -18.25
C PRO A 95 -0.62 4.89 -19.67
N SER A 96 -0.21 3.74 -20.18
CA SER A 96 0.15 3.56 -21.59
C SER A 96 -1.07 3.63 -22.52
N ALA A 97 -0.84 3.72 -23.82
CA ALA A 97 -1.93 3.70 -24.81
C ALA A 97 -2.74 2.38 -24.74
N GLU A 98 -2.07 1.25 -24.48
CA GLU A 98 -2.72 -0.05 -24.26
C GLU A 98 -3.60 -0.01 -23.01
N GLU A 99 -3.09 0.49 -21.88
CA GLU A 99 -3.84 0.58 -20.63
C GLU A 99 -5.07 1.51 -20.76
N LEU A 100 -4.95 2.59 -21.53
CA LEU A 100 -6.07 3.51 -21.81
C LEU A 100 -7.12 2.91 -22.76
N ALA A 101 -6.78 1.90 -23.56
CA ALA A 101 -7.73 1.19 -24.42
C ALA A 101 -8.63 0.21 -23.63
N HIS A 102 -8.26 -0.08 -22.39
CA HIS A 102 -9.01 -0.94 -21.47
C HIS A 102 -9.70 -0.14 -20.36
N ASP A 103 -10.47 -0.83 -19.51
CA ASP A 103 -11.01 -0.20 -18.31
C ASP A 103 -9.92 0.09 -17.28
N PHE A 104 -10.17 1.04 -16.36
CA PHE A 104 -9.16 1.55 -15.43
C PHE A 104 -8.65 0.50 -14.41
N LEU A 105 -9.34 -0.61 -14.22
CA LEU A 105 -8.93 -1.71 -13.34
C LEU A 105 -8.12 -2.78 -14.08
N TRP A 106 -8.13 -2.78 -15.43
CA TRP A 106 -7.46 -3.80 -16.22
C TRP A 106 -5.96 -3.93 -15.91
N ARG A 107 -5.25 -2.79 -15.78
CA ARG A 107 -3.82 -2.78 -15.44
C ARG A 107 -3.56 -3.38 -14.05
N LEU A 108 -4.51 -3.26 -13.13
CA LEU A 108 -4.45 -3.85 -11.80
C LEU A 108 -4.57 -5.37 -11.84
N ASN A 109 -5.49 -5.91 -12.66
CA ASN A 109 -5.71 -7.36 -12.78
C ASN A 109 -4.43 -8.11 -13.15
N LYS A 110 -3.52 -7.49 -13.90
CA LYS A 110 -2.21 -8.06 -14.25
C LYS A 110 -1.22 -8.13 -13.09
N CYS A 111 -1.48 -7.39 -12.02
CA CYS A 111 -0.60 -7.21 -10.87
C CYS A 111 -1.14 -7.84 -9.58
N ILE A 112 -2.29 -8.54 -9.66
CA ILE A 112 -2.82 -9.28 -8.51
C ILE A 112 -1.86 -10.43 -8.21
N PRO A 113 -1.38 -10.55 -6.94
CA PRO A 113 -0.42 -11.58 -6.58
C PRO A 113 -1.06 -12.97 -6.59
N ARG A 114 -0.25 -14.02 -6.68
CA ARG A 114 -0.73 -15.35 -6.30
C ARG A 114 -1.11 -15.37 -4.83
N ARG A 115 -2.06 -16.23 -4.43
CA ARG A 115 -2.23 -16.52 -3.00
C ARG A 115 -0.92 -17.06 -2.42
N GLY A 116 -0.62 -16.71 -1.19
CA GLY A 116 0.67 -16.94 -0.55
C GLY A 116 1.73 -15.87 -0.85
N THR A 117 1.44 -14.85 -1.69
CA THR A 117 2.39 -13.80 -2.03
C THR A 117 1.85 -12.40 -1.79
N ILE A 118 2.75 -11.41 -1.81
CA ILE A 118 2.46 -10.01 -1.50
C ILE A 118 2.73 -9.16 -2.74
N ALA A 119 1.75 -8.33 -3.15
CA ALA A 119 1.97 -7.28 -4.14
C ALA A 119 2.02 -5.91 -3.46
N ILE A 120 3.02 -5.11 -3.80
CA ILE A 120 3.19 -3.74 -3.30
C ILE A 120 2.92 -2.77 -4.45
N PHE A 121 1.89 -1.95 -4.31
CA PHE A 121 1.49 -0.97 -5.30
C PHE A 121 2.01 0.43 -4.92
N ASN A 122 3.07 0.87 -5.59
CA ASN A 122 3.52 2.26 -5.53
C ASN A 122 2.67 3.10 -6.46
N ARG A 123 1.72 3.87 -5.89
CA ARG A 123 0.49 4.35 -6.54
C ARG A 123 -0.40 3.16 -6.93
N SER A 124 -1.59 3.40 -7.46
CA SER A 124 -2.52 2.31 -7.78
C SER A 124 -3.66 2.79 -8.69
N TYR A 125 -4.70 2.00 -8.80
CA TYR A 125 -6.00 2.36 -9.40
C TYR A 125 -6.67 3.59 -8.75
N TYR A 126 -6.23 3.99 -7.58
CA TYR A 126 -6.70 5.22 -6.95
C TYR A 126 -6.27 6.49 -7.69
N GLU A 127 -5.25 6.43 -8.56
CA GLU A 127 -4.90 7.55 -9.44
C GLU A 127 -6.09 7.98 -10.32
N ASP A 128 -6.98 7.05 -10.67
CA ASP A 128 -8.19 7.29 -11.47
C ASP A 128 -9.27 8.12 -10.74
N VAL A 129 -9.18 8.23 -9.42
CA VAL A 129 -10.06 9.08 -8.60
C VAL A 129 -9.30 10.18 -7.85
N LEU A 130 -7.99 10.18 -7.93
CA LEU A 130 -7.10 11.22 -7.38
C LEU A 130 -6.64 12.16 -8.49
N VAL A 131 -5.61 11.81 -9.21
CA VAL A 131 -5.01 12.64 -10.28
C VAL A 131 -6.02 12.95 -11.37
N VAL A 132 -6.77 11.95 -11.83
CA VAL A 132 -7.79 12.15 -12.87
C VAL A 132 -8.87 13.13 -12.43
N GLN A 133 -9.25 13.13 -11.16
CA GLN A 133 -10.25 14.06 -10.64
C GLN A 133 -9.69 15.48 -10.51
N VAL A 134 -8.50 15.65 -9.96
CA VAL A 134 -7.86 16.96 -9.79
C VAL A 134 -7.62 17.66 -11.13
N HIS A 135 -7.21 16.91 -12.16
CA HIS A 135 -6.94 17.43 -13.50
C HIS A 135 -8.12 17.32 -14.47
N GLU A 136 -9.28 16.87 -14.01
CA GLU A 136 -10.47 16.64 -14.84
C GLU A 136 -10.20 15.81 -16.11
N MET A 137 -9.23 14.88 -16.06
CA MET A 137 -8.76 14.11 -17.23
C MET A 137 -9.86 13.22 -17.82
N ASN A 138 -10.87 12.86 -17.03
CA ASN A 138 -12.05 12.10 -17.50
C ASN A 138 -12.77 12.78 -18.67
N LYS A 139 -12.69 14.11 -18.80
CA LYS A 139 -13.29 14.87 -19.92
C LYS A 139 -12.65 14.55 -21.26
N GLY A 140 -11.39 14.14 -21.26
CA GLY A 140 -10.62 13.75 -22.44
C GLY A 140 -10.61 12.24 -22.74
N TYR A 141 -11.32 11.43 -21.99
CA TYR A 141 -11.32 9.98 -22.21
C TYR A 141 -12.04 9.59 -23.49
N HIS A 142 -11.42 8.71 -24.27
CA HIS A 142 -12.01 8.14 -25.49
C HIS A 142 -12.82 6.88 -25.16
N ILE A 143 -13.93 7.07 -24.42
CA ILE A 143 -14.88 6.02 -24.03
C ILE A 143 -16.30 6.40 -24.39
N ALA A 144 -17.24 5.46 -24.25
CA ALA A 144 -18.63 5.65 -24.66
C ALA A 144 -19.27 6.90 -24.06
N LYS A 145 -20.00 7.68 -24.89
CA LYS A 145 -20.69 8.93 -24.46
C LYS A 145 -21.61 8.75 -23.25
N ARG A 146 -22.27 7.58 -23.10
CA ARG A 146 -23.10 7.27 -21.91
C ARG A 146 -22.30 7.28 -20.60
N VAL A 147 -20.97 7.17 -20.66
CA VAL A 147 -20.07 7.14 -19.49
C VAL A 147 -19.52 8.55 -19.20
N ILE A 148 -18.98 9.23 -20.23
CA ILE A 148 -18.34 10.56 -20.05
C ILE A 148 -19.31 11.72 -20.19
N GLY A 149 -20.48 11.53 -20.82
CA GLY A 149 -21.51 12.57 -21.01
C GLY A 149 -22.34 12.89 -19.76
N GLN A 150 -22.04 12.27 -18.62
CA GLN A 150 -22.69 12.55 -17.34
C GLN A 150 -21.92 13.65 -16.56
N PRO A 151 -22.57 14.29 -15.57
CA PRO A 151 -21.89 15.24 -14.70
C PRO A 151 -20.63 14.63 -14.04
N THR A 152 -19.56 15.41 -13.93
CA THR A 152 -18.28 14.96 -13.36
C THR A 152 -18.43 14.32 -11.98
N GLU A 153 -19.26 14.89 -11.13
CA GLU A 153 -19.53 14.33 -9.80
C GLU A 153 -20.14 12.92 -9.86
N GLU A 154 -21.11 12.70 -10.73
CA GLU A 154 -21.73 11.39 -10.90
C GLU A 154 -20.77 10.36 -11.51
N PHE A 155 -19.86 10.81 -12.40
CA PHE A 155 -18.79 9.97 -12.93
C PHE A 155 -17.90 9.44 -11.79
N PHE A 156 -17.38 10.31 -10.91
CA PHE A 156 -16.50 9.88 -9.82
C PHE A 156 -17.22 9.10 -8.73
N LYS A 157 -18.48 9.41 -8.44
CA LYS A 157 -19.31 8.61 -7.53
C LYS A 157 -19.41 7.15 -7.99
N LYS A 158 -19.56 6.92 -9.30
CA LYS A 158 -19.56 5.58 -9.88
C LYS A 158 -18.15 4.95 -9.79
N ARG A 159 -17.06 5.70 -10.02
CA ARG A 159 -15.69 5.20 -9.88
C ARG A 159 -15.42 4.72 -8.45
N TYR A 160 -15.78 5.49 -7.43
CA TYR A 160 -15.65 5.07 -6.03
C TYR A 160 -16.43 3.78 -5.74
N ARG A 161 -17.65 3.66 -6.25
CA ARG A 161 -18.42 2.43 -6.11
C ARG A 161 -17.76 1.24 -6.82
N HIS A 162 -17.22 1.43 -8.03
CA HIS A 162 -16.50 0.37 -8.73
C HIS A 162 -15.27 -0.10 -7.96
N ILE A 163 -14.52 0.82 -7.34
CA ILE A 163 -13.37 0.49 -6.51
C ILE A 163 -13.81 -0.33 -5.30
N ARG A 164 -14.84 0.10 -4.56
CA ARG A 164 -15.36 -0.67 -3.41
C ARG A 164 -15.78 -2.08 -3.81
N ASN A 165 -16.57 -2.20 -4.86
CA ASN A 165 -17.06 -3.50 -5.33
C ASN A 165 -15.90 -4.42 -5.78
N TYR A 166 -14.85 -3.83 -6.36
CA TYR A 166 -13.68 -4.58 -6.77
C TYR A 166 -12.82 -5.03 -5.58
N GLU A 167 -12.64 -4.18 -4.60
CA GLU A 167 -11.96 -4.54 -3.35
C GLU A 167 -12.73 -5.59 -2.54
N GLU A 168 -14.07 -5.49 -2.50
CA GLU A 168 -14.95 -6.51 -1.92
C GLU A 168 -14.81 -7.84 -2.66
N TYR A 169 -14.86 -7.82 -4.00
CA TYR A 169 -14.63 -9.00 -4.83
C TYR A 169 -13.28 -9.67 -4.52
N LEU A 170 -12.21 -8.88 -4.40
CA LEU A 170 -10.89 -9.42 -4.05
C LEU A 170 -10.88 -10.02 -2.65
N TYR A 171 -11.48 -9.35 -1.67
CA TYR A 171 -11.57 -9.84 -0.30
C TYR A 171 -12.31 -11.18 -0.21
N GLU A 172 -13.45 -11.30 -0.86
CA GLU A 172 -14.24 -12.54 -0.93
C GLU A 172 -13.52 -13.68 -1.69
N ASN A 173 -12.49 -13.35 -2.48
CA ASN A 173 -11.66 -14.31 -3.19
C ASN A 173 -10.30 -14.58 -2.53
N GLY A 174 -10.14 -14.22 -1.26
CA GLY A 174 -8.95 -14.53 -0.46
C GLY A 174 -7.79 -13.55 -0.68
N TYR A 175 -8.09 -12.26 -0.83
CA TYR A 175 -7.08 -11.21 -0.87
C TYR A 175 -7.35 -10.16 0.20
N ARG A 176 -6.34 -9.81 0.98
CA ARG A 176 -6.37 -8.68 1.90
C ARG A 176 -5.75 -7.45 1.24
N ILE A 177 -6.30 -6.27 1.54
CA ILE A 177 -5.80 -5.01 0.98
C ILE A 177 -5.48 -4.05 2.14
N VAL A 178 -4.20 -3.69 2.28
CA VAL A 178 -3.74 -2.64 3.19
C VAL A 178 -3.59 -1.35 2.40
N LYS A 179 -4.39 -0.34 2.70
CA LYS A 179 -4.35 0.96 2.02
C LYS A 179 -3.68 2.00 2.90
N LEU A 180 -2.47 2.44 2.51
CA LEU A 180 -1.67 3.42 3.22
C LEU A 180 -1.70 4.76 2.49
N PHE A 181 -2.24 5.80 3.12
CA PHE A 181 -2.10 7.18 2.68
C PHE A 181 -1.07 7.90 3.54
N LEU A 182 0.05 8.32 2.95
CA LEU A 182 1.11 9.04 3.63
C LEU A 182 0.78 10.54 3.65
N ASN A 183 0.25 11.01 4.79
CA ASN A 183 -0.19 12.37 5.00
C ASN A 183 1.00 13.27 5.38
N VAL A 184 1.60 13.92 4.38
CA VAL A 184 2.72 14.86 4.55
C VAL A 184 2.21 16.29 4.63
N SER A 185 2.84 17.16 5.44
CA SER A 185 2.54 18.58 5.42
C SER A 185 3.10 19.28 4.17
N LYS A 186 2.44 20.38 3.78
CA LYS A 186 2.88 21.22 2.66
C LYS A 186 4.28 21.78 2.90
N GLU A 187 4.60 22.14 4.13
CA GLU A 187 5.91 22.62 4.58
C GLU A 187 6.97 21.53 4.42
N LYS A 188 6.71 20.32 4.91
CA LYS A 188 7.66 19.21 4.81
C LYS A 188 7.87 18.76 3.37
N GLN A 189 6.85 18.81 2.52
CA GLN A 189 7.00 18.58 1.08
C GLN A 189 7.96 19.58 0.46
N LYS A 190 7.82 20.89 0.78
CA LYS A 190 8.72 21.95 0.31
C LYS A 190 10.17 21.68 0.71
N GLU A 191 10.41 21.38 1.99
CA GLU A 191 11.76 21.03 2.47
C GLU A 191 12.38 19.88 1.67
N ARG A 192 11.59 18.85 1.40
CA ARG A 192 12.06 17.67 0.63
C ARG A 192 12.32 17.97 -0.83
N PHE A 193 11.57 18.88 -1.44
CA PHE A 193 11.86 19.35 -2.80
C PHE A 193 13.15 20.17 -2.85
N LEU A 194 13.36 21.07 -1.88
CA LEU A 194 14.63 21.81 -1.77
C LEU A 194 15.80 20.84 -1.56
N GLU A 195 15.68 19.87 -0.66
CA GLU A 195 16.71 18.83 -0.48
C GLU A 195 17.03 18.05 -1.77
N ARG A 196 16.02 17.82 -2.65
CA ARG A 196 16.26 17.19 -3.95
C ARG A 196 17.05 18.09 -4.90
N LEU A 197 16.76 19.39 -4.90
CA LEU A 197 17.45 20.37 -5.73
C LEU A 197 18.91 20.60 -5.27
N ASP A 198 19.12 20.66 -3.96
CA ASP A 198 20.43 20.90 -3.35
C ASP A 198 21.36 19.69 -3.34
N THR A 199 20.82 18.48 -3.60
CA THR A 199 21.58 17.23 -3.59
C THR A 199 21.75 16.70 -5.02
N PRO A 200 22.95 16.81 -5.66
CA PRO A 200 23.14 16.38 -7.06
C PRO A 200 22.69 14.96 -7.36
N SER A 201 22.94 14.01 -6.46
CA SER A 201 22.52 12.61 -6.60
C SER A 201 20.99 12.39 -6.51
N LYS A 202 20.22 13.43 -6.14
CA LYS A 202 18.76 13.40 -6.04
C LYS A 202 18.07 14.26 -7.11
N ASN A 203 18.81 15.08 -7.89
CA ASN A 203 18.21 15.99 -8.87
C ASN A 203 17.34 15.25 -9.90
N TRP A 204 17.72 14.05 -10.29
CA TRP A 204 16.96 13.21 -11.23
C TRP A 204 15.54 12.85 -10.76
N LYS A 205 15.26 13.01 -9.45
CA LYS A 205 13.93 12.78 -8.84
C LYS A 205 13.03 13.99 -8.88
N PHE A 206 13.56 15.15 -9.27
CA PHE A 206 12.81 16.38 -9.34
C PHE A 206 12.34 16.63 -10.77
N SER A 207 11.08 17.04 -10.92
CA SER A 207 10.49 17.44 -12.17
C SER A 207 9.79 18.80 -12.03
N SER A 208 9.77 19.60 -13.08
CA SER A 208 8.96 20.83 -13.10
C SER A 208 7.47 20.57 -12.91
N SER A 209 6.99 19.35 -13.22
CA SER A 209 5.62 18.93 -12.90
C SER A 209 5.35 18.87 -11.40
N ASP A 210 6.35 18.56 -10.56
CA ASP A 210 6.19 18.53 -9.10
C ASP A 210 5.69 19.89 -8.56
N LEU A 211 6.13 21.00 -9.15
CA LEU A 211 5.66 22.33 -8.76
C LEU A 211 4.22 22.60 -9.19
N LYS A 212 3.82 22.09 -10.36
CA LYS A 212 2.44 22.21 -10.85
C LYS A 212 1.48 21.41 -9.96
N GLU A 213 1.84 20.18 -9.61
CA GLU A 213 1.06 19.36 -8.69
C GLU A 213 0.97 20.01 -7.29
N ARG A 214 2.08 20.58 -6.81
CA ARG A 214 2.08 21.30 -5.54
C ARG A 214 1.19 22.56 -5.56
N ALA A 215 1.03 23.21 -6.67
CA ALA A 215 0.13 24.38 -6.81
C ALA A 215 -1.35 23.97 -6.58
N LEU A 216 -1.70 22.73 -6.87
CA LEU A 216 -3.05 22.15 -6.70
C LEU A 216 -3.23 21.46 -5.33
N TRP A 217 -2.43 21.88 -4.31
CA TRP A 217 -2.41 21.25 -2.98
C TRP A 217 -3.79 21.12 -2.36
N GLU A 218 -4.56 22.20 -2.35
CA GLU A 218 -5.87 22.26 -1.69
C GLU A 218 -6.90 21.34 -2.39
N GLU A 219 -6.81 21.23 -3.72
CA GLU A 219 -7.63 20.34 -4.53
C GLU A 219 -7.29 18.88 -4.20
N TYR A 220 -6.00 18.56 -4.11
CA TYR A 220 -5.56 17.23 -3.72
C TYR A 220 -6.02 16.85 -2.32
N GLN A 221 -5.91 17.74 -1.32
CA GLN A 221 -6.36 17.47 0.04
C GLN A 221 -7.86 17.11 0.07
N LYS A 222 -8.70 17.88 -0.61
CA LYS A 222 -10.15 17.61 -0.74
C LYS A 222 -10.43 16.27 -1.40
N VAL A 223 -9.70 15.97 -2.47
CA VAL A 223 -9.90 14.71 -3.22
C VAL A 223 -9.41 13.50 -2.43
N TYR A 224 -8.29 13.60 -1.70
CA TYR A 224 -7.83 12.55 -0.80
C TYR A 224 -8.83 12.27 0.32
N GLU A 225 -9.31 13.32 0.99
CA GLU A 225 -10.34 13.20 2.04
C GLU A 225 -11.59 12.51 1.51
N LYS A 226 -12.11 12.98 0.37
CA LYS A 226 -13.26 12.38 -0.31
C LYS A 226 -13.01 10.93 -0.67
N THR A 227 -11.83 10.61 -1.25
CA THR A 227 -11.47 9.25 -1.67
C THR A 227 -11.46 8.28 -0.49
N VAL A 228 -10.84 8.65 0.63
CA VAL A 228 -10.85 7.82 1.83
C VAL A 228 -12.27 7.62 2.34
N ASN A 229 -13.06 8.69 2.45
CA ASN A 229 -14.44 8.63 2.95
C ASN A 229 -15.37 7.79 2.05
N GLU A 230 -15.13 7.79 0.75
CA GLU A 230 -15.95 7.06 -0.23
C GLU A 230 -15.53 5.60 -0.40
N THR A 231 -14.30 5.23 0.00
CA THR A 231 -13.76 3.89 -0.30
C THR A 231 -13.28 3.12 0.92
N ALA A 232 -13.34 3.70 2.11
CA ALA A 232 -13.06 2.97 3.35
C ALA A 232 -14.20 2.00 3.67
N THR A 233 -13.86 0.74 3.90
CA THR A 233 -14.79 -0.29 4.40
C THR A 233 -14.15 -1.03 5.56
N LYS A 234 -14.94 -1.78 6.29
CA LYS A 234 -14.47 -2.57 7.45
C LYS A 234 -13.39 -3.55 7.04
N GLU A 235 -13.58 -4.22 5.92
CA GLU A 235 -12.70 -5.26 5.36
C GLU A 235 -11.48 -4.65 4.66
N ASN A 236 -11.64 -3.46 4.05
CA ASN A 236 -10.59 -2.76 3.30
C ASN A 236 -10.40 -1.32 3.83
N PRO A 237 -9.88 -1.14 5.06
CA PRO A 237 -9.70 0.16 5.66
C PRO A 237 -8.55 0.95 5.04
N TRP A 238 -8.60 2.27 5.20
CA TRP A 238 -7.47 3.15 4.98
C TRP A 238 -6.73 3.42 6.27
N TYR A 239 -5.40 3.51 6.17
CA TYR A 239 -4.53 4.03 7.21
C TYR A 239 -3.93 5.36 6.75
N VAL A 240 -4.36 6.46 7.38
CA VAL A 240 -3.89 7.83 7.06
C VAL A 240 -2.73 8.16 7.99
N LEU A 241 -1.50 7.96 7.51
CA LEU A 241 -0.30 7.94 8.34
C LEU A 241 0.45 9.28 8.32
N PRO A 242 0.82 9.86 9.48
CA PRO A 242 1.72 11.01 9.57
C PRO A 242 3.02 10.75 8.79
N ALA A 243 3.39 11.66 7.88
CA ALA A 243 4.50 11.42 6.97
C ALA A 243 5.64 12.45 7.00
N ASP A 244 5.59 13.41 7.92
CA ASP A 244 6.67 14.39 8.07
C ASP A 244 7.95 13.76 8.61
N GLN A 245 7.83 12.80 9.51
CA GLN A 245 8.93 12.09 10.14
C GLN A 245 9.00 10.64 9.64
N LYS A 246 9.95 10.35 8.76
CA LYS A 246 10.10 9.03 8.11
C LYS A 246 10.15 7.86 9.10
N TRP A 247 10.82 8.02 10.25
CA TRP A 247 10.91 6.97 11.27
C TRP A 247 9.54 6.60 11.84
N TYR A 248 8.69 7.61 12.07
CA TYR A 248 7.34 7.40 12.60
C TYR A 248 6.38 6.81 11.56
N THR A 249 6.45 7.32 10.32
CA THR A 249 5.70 6.75 9.20
C THR A 249 6.00 5.27 9.00
N ARG A 250 7.29 4.90 9.06
CA ARG A 250 7.75 3.51 8.89
C ARG A 250 7.20 2.60 9.97
N TYR A 251 7.23 3.06 11.22
CA TYR A 251 6.64 2.35 12.34
C TYR A 251 5.16 2.08 12.12
N LEU A 252 4.36 3.12 11.86
CA LEU A 252 2.92 2.96 11.67
C LEU A 252 2.58 2.10 10.43
N ALA A 253 3.37 2.21 9.36
CA ALA A 253 3.20 1.37 8.19
C ALA A 253 3.51 -0.11 8.50
N SER A 254 4.58 -0.40 9.24
CA SER A 254 4.89 -1.77 9.67
C SER A 254 3.83 -2.33 10.61
N GLU A 255 3.32 -1.53 11.57
CA GLU A 255 2.22 -1.91 12.46
C GLU A 255 0.95 -2.28 11.66
N ALA A 256 0.58 -1.48 10.65
CA ALA A 256 -0.59 -1.75 9.82
C ALA A 256 -0.45 -3.07 9.05
N ILE A 257 0.74 -3.34 8.51
CA ILE A 257 1.00 -4.57 7.76
C ILE A 257 1.02 -5.79 8.70
N VAL A 258 1.68 -5.70 9.85
CA VAL A 258 1.69 -6.76 10.88
C VAL A 258 0.27 -7.08 11.32
N THR A 259 -0.54 -6.04 11.62
CA THR A 259 -1.93 -6.22 12.04
C THR A 259 -2.73 -7.05 11.04
N VAL A 260 -2.61 -6.74 9.74
CA VAL A 260 -3.36 -7.48 8.71
C VAL A 260 -2.79 -8.88 8.50
N LEU A 261 -1.47 -9.07 8.56
CA LEU A 261 -0.87 -10.41 8.49
C LEU A 261 -1.27 -11.28 9.68
N GLU A 262 -1.40 -10.70 10.89
CA GLU A 262 -1.93 -11.40 12.06
C GLU A 262 -3.42 -11.74 11.91
N GLU A 263 -4.22 -10.87 11.30
CA GLU A 263 -5.63 -11.12 11.00
C GLU A 263 -5.82 -12.24 9.95
N ILE A 264 -4.86 -12.41 9.02
CA ILE A 264 -4.83 -13.56 8.09
C ILE A 264 -4.54 -14.85 8.84
N ASP A 265 -3.73 -14.78 9.91
CA ASP A 265 -3.29 -15.92 10.72
C ASP A 265 -2.75 -17.09 9.85
N PRO A 266 -1.72 -16.84 9.01
CA PRO A 266 -1.19 -17.86 8.12
C PRO A 266 -0.49 -18.97 8.92
N GLN A 267 -0.69 -20.22 8.51
CA GLN A 267 -0.16 -21.40 9.18
C GLN A 267 0.74 -22.21 8.24
N TYR A 268 1.79 -22.83 8.77
CA TYR A 268 2.50 -23.85 8.00
C TYR A 268 1.57 -25.03 7.72
N PRO A 269 1.57 -25.58 6.50
CA PRO A 269 0.80 -26.76 6.20
C PRO A 269 1.26 -27.94 7.04
N GLU A 270 0.31 -28.71 7.54
CA GLU A 270 0.65 -29.94 8.24
C GLU A 270 1.20 -30.97 7.25
N MET A 271 2.26 -31.67 7.68
CA MET A 271 2.79 -32.80 6.90
C MET A 271 1.77 -33.95 6.93
N PRO A 272 1.53 -34.64 5.79
CA PRO A 272 0.67 -35.82 5.79
C PRO A 272 1.11 -36.84 6.82
N GLU A 273 0.15 -37.45 7.53
CA GLU A 273 0.40 -38.33 8.69
C GLU A 273 1.38 -39.46 8.33
N GLY A 274 1.22 -40.11 7.15
CA GLY A 274 2.12 -41.17 6.68
C GLY A 274 3.55 -40.71 6.35
N GLU A 275 3.77 -39.45 6.06
CA GLU A 275 5.11 -38.87 5.88
C GLU A 275 5.72 -38.45 7.22
N LYS A 276 4.89 -37.97 8.14
CA LYS A 276 5.31 -37.61 9.49
C LYS A 276 5.86 -38.81 10.29
N GLU A 277 5.25 -39.99 10.13
CA GLU A 277 5.72 -41.23 10.75
C GLU A 277 7.08 -41.70 10.22
N LYS A 278 7.43 -41.36 8.98
CA LYS A 278 8.70 -41.72 8.32
C LYS A 278 9.85 -40.71 8.52
N LEU A 279 9.60 -39.58 9.19
CA LEU A 279 10.61 -38.54 9.36
C LEU A 279 11.91 -39.07 9.97
N GLU A 280 11.81 -39.95 10.99
CA GLU A 280 12.98 -40.51 11.66
C GLU A 280 13.73 -41.48 10.73
N GLU A 281 13.02 -42.29 9.92
CA GLU A 281 13.57 -43.16 8.91
C GLU A 281 14.35 -42.31 7.86
N TYR A 282 13.76 -41.24 7.35
CA TYR A 282 14.42 -40.35 6.39
C TYR A 282 15.66 -39.69 7.00
N ARG A 283 15.58 -39.31 8.26
CA ARG A 283 16.72 -38.75 9.00
C ARG A 283 17.87 -39.76 9.12
N GLU A 284 17.59 -41.00 9.47
CA GLU A 284 18.59 -42.08 9.56
C GLU A 284 19.24 -42.36 8.21
N VAL A 285 18.47 -42.38 7.11
CA VAL A 285 19.00 -42.56 5.74
C VAL A 285 20.00 -41.45 5.41
N LEU A 286 19.67 -40.20 5.69
CA LEU A 286 20.56 -39.05 5.42
C LEU A 286 21.81 -39.06 6.29
N ILE A 287 21.71 -39.43 7.58
CA ILE A 287 22.89 -39.51 8.47
C ILE A 287 23.86 -40.61 8.03
N ASN A 288 23.33 -41.71 7.52
CA ASN A 288 24.12 -42.86 7.10
C ASN A 288 24.59 -42.80 5.64
N GLU A 289 24.21 -41.74 4.90
CA GLU A 289 24.66 -41.54 3.52
C GLU A 289 26.16 -41.27 3.50
N LYS A 290 26.93 -42.16 2.81
CA LYS A 290 28.35 -41.94 2.62
C LYS A 290 28.56 -40.84 1.60
N THR A 291 29.16 -39.74 2.05
CA THR A 291 29.66 -38.68 1.12
C THR A 291 30.71 -39.33 0.21
N PRO A 292 30.59 -39.32 -1.12
CA PRO A 292 31.69 -39.70 -1.98
C PRO A 292 32.89 -38.83 -1.73
N GLU A 293 34.10 -39.40 -1.58
CA GLU A 293 35.37 -38.70 -1.50
C GLU A 293 35.69 -37.92 -2.78
#